data_09f8cac468e5ccf16ed985b8c68067ce
#
_entry.id   09f8cac468e5ccf16ed985b8c68067ce
#
_cell.length_a   1.000
_cell.length_b   1.000
_cell.length_c   1.000
_cell.angle_alpha   90.00
_cell.angle_beta   90.00
_cell.angle_gamma   90.00
#
_symmetry.space_group_name_H-M   'P 1'
#
loop_
_entity.id
_entity.type
_entity.pdbx_description
1 polymer ?
#
loop_
_entity_poly.entity_id
_entity_poly.type
_entity_poly.pdbx_seq_one_letter_code
_entity_poly.pdbx_strand_id
1 'polypeptide(L)'
;VASLDALVKAGCNIVGVITAPDKTGGRGMQLQQSAVKKYAVENNLHILQPEKLKNPEFLKELKSLQADLQIVVAFRMLPEVVWNMPPMGSVNLHGSLLPQYRGAAPINWAVINGEKESGVTTFKLKHEIDTGDILLQESFPIGENDTAGEVHDRMKEIGATILVKTVKGLADGTLEEMPQSAIGNPPTGQTCEQLADLHHAPKIHTETCEIDWNQTVENIFNLIRGLSPYPTAFTFLNHKKLKVFVSEKEVATATIKAGDYTTDGKTFLKFAGANGFIHLVEIQLEGKKRMKIDEFLRGYR
;
A
#
# COMPACT_ATOMS: atom_id res chain seq x y z
N VAL A 1 -4.17 12.28 -2.15
CA VAL A 1 -4.22 13.65 -2.74
C VAL A 1 -3.91 13.59 -4.22
N ALA A 2 -2.81 12.96 -4.67
CA ALA A 2 -2.41 12.96 -6.08
C ALA A 2 -3.54 12.62 -7.06
N SER A 3 -4.32 11.56 -6.79
CA SER A 3 -5.45 11.17 -7.63
C SER A 3 -6.54 12.27 -7.72
N LEU A 4 -6.89 12.90 -6.59
CA LEU A 4 -7.87 13.99 -6.56
C LEU A 4 -7.35 15.23 -7.30
N ASP A 5 -6.09 15.60 -7.06
CA ASP A 5 -5.44 16.71 -7.74
C ASP A 5 -5.39 16.52 -9.27
N ALA A 6 -5.06 15.29 -9.72
CA ALA A 6 -5.03 14.97 -11.14
C ALA A 6 -6.42 15.09 -11.79
N LEU A 7 -7.48 14.63 -11.11
CA LEU A 7 -8.85 14.75 -11.60
C LEU A 7 -9.30 16.22 -11.67
N VAL A 8 -9.01 17.03 -10.66
CA VAL A 8 -9.29 18.46 -10.64
C VAL A 8 -8.56 19.17 -11.80
N LYS A 9 -7.25 18.93 -11.95
CA LYS A 9 -6.44 19.50 -13.04
C LYS A 9 -6.88 19.05 -14.43
N ALA A 10 -7.45 17.84 -14.54
CA ALA A 10 -8.00 17.32 -15.78
C ALA A 10 -9.39 17.92 -16.13
N GLY A 11 -9.93 18.82 -15.30
CA GLY A 11 -11.22 19.48 -15.52
C GLY A 11 -12.43 18.62 -15.18
N CYS A 12 -12.27 17.55 -14.40
CA CYS A 12 -13.39 16.76 -13.94
C CYS A 12 -14.24 17.56 -12.94
N ASN A 13 -15.58 17.49 -13.07
CA ASN A 13 -16.50 18.11 -12.14
C ASN A 13 -16.57 17.30 -10.84
N ILE A 14 -15.88 17.75 -9.81
CA ILE A 14 -15.85 17.09 -8.49
C ILE A 14 -17.01 17.60 -7.65
N VAL A 15 -18.10 16.87 -7.62
CA VAL A 15 -19.33 17.24 -6.88
C VAL A 15 -19.24 16.98 -5.37
N GLY A 16 -18.30 16.14 -4.93
CA GLY A 16 -18.06 15.88 -3.50
C GLY A 16 -16.81 15.04 -3.23
N VAL A 17 -16.24 15.21 -2.06
CA VAL A 17 -15.07 14.49 -1.57
C VAL A 17 -15.40 13.85 -0.23
N ILE A 18 -15.41 12.51 -0.19
CA ILE A 18 -15.65 11.77 1.05
C ILE A 18 -14.31 11.42 1.70
N THR A 19 -14.13 11.80 2.95
CA THR A 19 -12.90 11.49 3.70
C THR A 19 -13.23 11.13 5.15
N ALA A 20 -12.24 10.59 5.87
CA ALA A 20 -12.40 10.26 7.28
C ALA A 20 -12.73 11.52 8.12
N PRO A 21 -13.54 11.40 9.18
CA PRO A 21 -13.73 12.46 10.16
C PRO A 21 -12.42 12.92 10.77
N ASP A 22 -12.36 14.19 11.15
CA ASP A 22 -11.22 14.74 11.88
C ASP A 22 -11.08 14.02 13.22
N LYS A 23 -9.85 13.81 13.64
CA LYS A 23 -9.54 13.16 14.91
C LYS A 23 -8.66 14.06 15.77
N THR A 24 -8.97 14.14 17.05
CA THR A 24 -8.03 14.72 18.02
C THR A 24 -6.91 13.72 18.26
N GLY A 25 -5.66 14.15 18.21
CA GLY A 25 -4.52 13.26 18.41
C GLY A 25 -3.21 14.02 18.63
N GLY A 26 -2.19 13.26 19.03
CA GLY A 26 -0.86 13.78 19.31
C GLY A 26 -0.73 14.46 20.68
N ARG A 27 0.51 14.90 20.99
CA ARG A 27 0.78 15.68 22.21
C ARG A 27 0.09 17.04 22.07
N GLY A 28 -0.87 17.32 22.95
CA GLY A 28 -1.67 18.56 22.95
C GLY A 28 -3.05 18.45 22.32
N MET A 29 -3.56 17.23 22.01
CA MET A 29 -4.94 16.99 21.54
C MET A 29 -5.37 17.88 20.35
N GLN A 30 -4.45 18.18 19.44
CA GLN A 30 -4.75 19.01 18.27
C GLN A 30 -5.63 18.24 17.26
N LEU A 31 -6.54 18.98 16.61
CA LEU A 31 -7.39 18.44 15.56
C LEU A 31 -6.55 18.08 14.34
N GLN A 32 -6.51 16.80 14.00
CA GLN A 32 -5.79 16.28 12.82
C GLN A 32 -6.77 16.06 11.67
N GLN A 33 -6.52 16.79 10.59
CA GLN A 33 -7.25 16.67 9.34
C GLN A 33 -6.50 15.77 8.37
N SER A 34 -7.22 14.98 7.58
CA SER A 34 -6.61 14.21 6.49
C SER A 34 -6.02 15.15 5.42
N ALA A 35 -4.95 14.70 4.74
CA ALA A 35 -4.36 15.46 3.64
C ALA A 35 -5.38 15.70 2.50
N VAL A 36 -6.30 14.74 2.27
CA VAL A 36 -7.39 14.90 1.31
C VAL A 36 -8.34 16.01 1.71
N LYS A 37 -8.71 16.11 3.00
CA LYS A 37 -9.55 17.20 3.50
C LYS A 37 -8.89 18.56 3.29
N LYS A 38 -7.61 18.70 3.66
CA LYS A 38 -6.86 19.97 3.48
C LYS A 38 -6.89 20.40 2.02
N TYR A 39 -6.57 19.48 1.11
CA TYR A 39 -6.64 19.74 -0.32
C TYR A 39 -8.04 20.17 -0.78
N ALA A 40 -9.08 19.47 -0.33
CA ALA A 40 -10.46 19.80 -0.69
C ALA A 40 -10.89 21.18 -0.21
N VAL A 41 -10.49 21.58 1.02
CA VAL A 41 -10.73 22.94 1.54
C VAL A 41 -10.02 24.00 0.69
N GLU A 42 -8.75 23.79 0.38
CA GLU A 42 -7.94 24.71 -0.43
C GLU A 42 -8.50 24.92 -1.84
N ASN A 43 -9.18 23.91 -2.38
CA ASN A 43 -9.80 23.95 -3.71
C ASN A 43 -11.32 24.20 -3.69
N ASN A 44 -11.90 24.59 -2.56
CA ASN A 44 -13.34 24.86 -2.37
C ASN A 44 -14.25 23.69 -2.81
N LEU A 45 -13.81 22.45 -2.62
CA LEU A 45 -14.58 21.26 -2.93
C LEU A 45 -15.53 20.91 -1.78
N HIS A 46 -16.72 20.41 -2.11
CA HIS A 46 -17.69 19.96 -1.10
C HIS A 46 -17.17 18.72 -0.36
N ILE A 47 -17.21 18.73 0.98
CA ILE A 47 -16.59 17.68 1.83
C ILE A 47 -17.66 16.97 2.65
N LEU A 48 -17.63 15.63 2.60
CA LEU A 48 -18.45 14.77 3.44
C LEU A 48 -17.54 13.94 4.36
N GLN A 49 -17.85 13.96 5.66
CA GLN A 49 -17.07 13.23 6.68
C GLN A 49 -17.97 12.32 7.53
N PRO A 50 -18.61 11.30 6.94
CA PRO A 50 -19.51 10.44 7.69
C PRO A 50 -18.74 9.55 8.67
N GLU A 51 -19.16 9.51 9.93
CA GLU A 51 -18.70 8.51 10.90
C GLU A 51 -19.15 7.11 10.46
N LYS A 52 -20.42 6.99 10.08
CA LYS A 52 -21.05 5.76 9.61
C LYS A 52 -21.54 5.92 8.17
N LEU A 53 -21.03 5.08 7.26
CA LEU A 53 -21.39 5.12 5.83
C LEU A 53 -22.84 4.72 5.53
N LYS A 54 -23.55 4.10 6.50
CA LYS A 54 -24.97 3.74 6.38
C LYS A 54 -25.89 4.76 7.05
N ASN A 55 -25.37 5.91 7.51
CA ASN A 55 -26.21 6.96 8.11
C ASN A 55 -27.21 7.49 7.04
N PRO A 56 -28.53 7.53 7.34
CA PRO A 56 -29.55 7.98 6.38
C PRO A 56 -29.34 9.42 5.87
N GLU A 57 -28.91 10.33 6.76
CA GLU A 57 -28.63 11.73 6.39
C GLU A 57 -27.46 11.82 5.39
N PHE A 58 -26.36 11.09 5.66
CA PHE A 58 -25.25 11.00 4.74
C PHE A 58 -25.67 10.41 3.40
N LEU A 59 -26.45 9.33 3.40
CA LEU A 59 -26.93 8.73 2.15
C LEU A 59 -27.83 9.67 1.35
N LYS A 60 -28.68 10.45 2.04
CA LYS A 60 -29.51 11.48 1.42
C LYS A 60 -28.67 12.60 0.81
N GLU A 61 -27.68 13.09 1.54
CA GLU A 61 -26.74 14.11 1.07
C GLU A 61 -25.92 13.58 -0.13
N LEU A 62 -25.34 12.39 -0.03
CA LEU A 62 -24.58 11.78 -1.10
C LEU A 62 -25.41 11.63 -2.38
N LYS A 63 -26.66 11.18 -2.25
CA LYS A 63 -27.59 11.03 -3.37
C LYS A 63 -27.93 12.38 -4.01
N SER A 64 -28.04 13.45 -3.21
CA SER A 64 -28.37 14.79 -3.71
C SER A 64 -27.26 15.42 -4.56
N LEU A 65 -26.02 14.92 -4.47
CA LEU A 65 -24.89 15.34 -5.32
C LEU A 65 -25.03 14.88 -6.77
N GLN A 66 -25.89 13.89 -7.05
CA GLN A 66 -26.13 13.36 -8.40
C GLN A 66 -24.85 13.03 -9.17
N ALA A 67 -23.87 12.42 -8.48
CA ALA A 67 -22.64 12.01 -9.11
C ALA A 67 -22.87 10.90 -10.14
N ASP A 68 -22.33 11.05 -11.34
CA ASP A 68 -22.41 10.02 -12.38
C ASP A 68 -21.51 8.83 -12.09
N LEU A 69 -20.36 9.08 -11.49
CA LEU A 69 -19.31 8.11 -11.21
C LEU A 69 -18.72 8.36 -9.81
N GLN A 70 -18.38 7.31 -9.10
CA GLN A 70 -17.64 7.41 -7.83
C GLN A 70 -16.25 6.81 -7.97
N ILE A 71 -15.25 7.55 -7.50
CA ILE A 71 -13.86 7.10 -7.47
C ILE A 71 -13.45 6.76 -6.03
N VAL A 72 -12.88 5.59 -5.86
CA VAL A 72 -12.43 5.07 -4.56
C VAL A 72 -10.91 4.86 -4.60
N VAL A 73 -10.21 5.45 -3.65
CA VAL A 73 -8.75 5.31 -3.51
C VAL A 73 -8.41 5.11 -2.04
N ALA A 74 -7.85 3.96 -1.68
CA ALA A 74 -7.39 3.65 -0.33
C ALA A 74 -8.44 4.00 0.76
N PHE A 75 -9.68 3.55 0.58
CA PHE A 75 -10.77 3.83 1.50
C PHE A 75 -11.19 2.57 2.26
N ARG A 76 -11.90 2.76 3.38
CA ARG A 76 -12.51 1.64 4.11
C ARG A 76 -13.58 0.95 3.24
N MET A 77 -13.90 -0.30 3.57
CA MET A 77 -14.94 -1.05 2.84
C MET A 77 -16.25 -0.24 2.76
N LEU A 78 -16.72 -0.05 1.53
CA LEU A 78 -17.94 0.67 1.24
C LEU A 78 -19.13 -0.30 1.26
N PRO A 79 -20.25 0.05 1.94
CA PRO A 79 -21.48 -0.71 1.82
C PRO A 79 -22.07 -0.56 0.41
N GLU A 80 -22.80 -1.57 -0.05
CA GLU A 80 -23.38 -1.62 -1.38
C GLU A 80 -24.26 -0.40 -1.70
N VAL A 81 -25.07 0.05 -0.75
CA VAL A 81 -25.90 1.25 -0.87
C VAL A 81 -25.11 2.52 -1.20
N VAL A 82 -23.80 2.54 -0.94
CA VAL A 82 -22.91 3.66 -1.28
C VAL A 82 -22.22 3.44 -2.62
N TRP A 83 -21.54 2.28 -2.80
CA TRP A 83 -20.77 2.08 -4.03
C TRP A 83 -21.62 1.81 -5.27
N ASN A 84 -22.84 1.34 -5.11
CA ASN A 84 -23.79 1.08 -6.20
C ASN A 84 -24.75 2.26 -6.46
N MET A 85 -24.51 3.43 -5.83
CA MET A 85 -25.39 4.58 -5.96
C MET A 85 -25.25 5.31 -7.31
N PRO A 86 -24.05 5.59 -7.83
CA PRO A 86 -23.88 6.30 -9.10
C PRO A 86 -24.29 5.43 -10.29
N PRO A 87 -24.92 6.01 -11.34
CA PRO A 87 -25.37 5.25 -12.51
C PRO A 87 -24.23 4.58 -13.28
N MET A 88 -23.03 5.18 -13.31
CA MET A 88 -21.84 4.58 -13.91
C MET A 88 -21.07 3.68 -12.93
N GLY A 89 -21.60 3.48 -11.71
CA GLY A 89 -20.99 2.67 -10.65
C GLY A 89 -19.80 3.34 -9.96
N SER A 90 -19.01 2.52 -9.27
CA SER A 90 -17.81 2.97 -8.56
C SER A 90 -16.57 2.30 -9.11
N VAL A 91 -15.52 3.07 -9.29
CA VAL A 91 -14.20 2.63 -9.73
C VAL A 91 -13.21 2.71 -8.58
N ASN A 92 -12.48 1.64 -8.34
CA ASN A 92 -11.36 1.64 -7.40
C ASN A 92 -10.02 1.71 -8.15
N LEU A 93 -9.07 2.42 -7.55
CA LEU A 93 -7.66 2.39 -7.91
C LEU A 93 -6.93 1.47 -6.93
N HIS A 94 -6.48 0.32 -7.42
CA HIS A 94 -5.80 -0.70 -6.64
C HIS A 94 -4.30 -0.74 -6.93
N GLY A 95 -3.53 -1.00 -5.89
CA GLY A 95 -2.06 -0.95 -5.95
C GLY A 95 -1.42 -2.29 -6.32
N SER A 96 -1.92 -2.98 -7.32
CA SER A 96 -1.31 -4.16 -7.92
C SER A 96 -1.80 -4.36 -9.36
N LEU A 97 -1.21 -5.32 -10.05
CA LEU A 97 -1.73 -5.88 -11.30
C LEU A 97 -2.74 -6.98 -10.95
N LEU A 98 -4.04 -6.62 -10.84
CA LEU A 98 -5.09 -7.60 -10.59
C LEU A 98 -5.13 -8.65 -11.71
N PRO A 99 -5.41 -9.93 -11.39
CA PRO A 99 -5.94 -10.47 -10.14
C PRO A 99 -4.91 -10.72 -9.03
N GLN A 100 -3.62 -10.46 -9.25
CA GLN A 100 -2.59 -10.62 -8.23
C GLN A 100 -2.73 -9.61 -7.09
N TYR A 101 -2.44 -10.03 -5.86
CA TYR A 101 -2.40 -9.14 -4.69
C TYR A 101 -3.73 -8.44 -4.38
N ARG A 102 -4.87 -9.14 -4.54
CA ARG A 102 -6.14 -8.67 -3.97
C ARG A 102 -6.01 -8.53 -2.46
N GLY A 103 -6.56 -7.44 -1.89
CA GLY A 103 -6.59 -7.26 -0.43
C GLY A 103 -6.04 -5.92 0.05
N ALA A 104 -5.67 -5.87 1.34
CA ALA A 104 -5.46 -4.64 2.08
C ALA A 104 -4.06 -4.00 1.93
N ALA A 105 -3.03 -4.78 1.55
CA ALA A 105 -1.64 -4.31 1.55
C ALA A 105 -0.85 -4.77 0.29
N PRO A 106 -1.37 -4.53 -0.93
CA PRO A 106 -0.78 -5.06 -2.16
C PRO A 106 0.67 -4.61 -2.37
N ILE A 107 0.98 -3.35 -2.11
CA ILE A 107 2.33 -2.78 -2.28
C ILE A 107 3.34 -3.50 -1.38
N ASN A 108 3.00 -3.64 -0.10
CA ASN A 108 3.89 -4.28 0.86
C ASN A 108 4.16 -5.74 0.48
N TRP A 109 3.10 -6.49 0.15
CA TRP A 109 3.24 -7.91 -0.17
C TRP A 109 3.98 -8.17 -1.47
N ALA A 110 3.83 -7.33 -2.49
CA ALA A 110 4.64 -7.42 -3.70
C ALA A 110 6.14 -7.28 -3.39
N VAL A 111 6.51 -6.32 -2.54
CA VAL A 111 7.91 -6.12 -2.15
C VAL A 111 8.41 -7.23 -1.22
N ILE A 112 7.61 -7.68 -0.23
CA ILE A 112 7.95 -8.79 0.68
C ILE A 112 8.19 -10.09 -0.10
N ASN A 113 7.39 -10.35 -1.11
CA ASN A 113 7.53 -11.55 -1.94
C ASN A 113 8.67 -11.43 -2.98
N GLY A 114 9.36 -10.30 -3.04
CA GLY A 114 10.50 -10.10 -3.94
C GLY A 114 10.14 -9.95 -5.41
N GLU A 115 8.90 -9.50 -5.69
CA GLU A 115 8.47 -9.23 -7.06
C GLU A 115 9.40 -8.22 -7.74
N LYS A 116 9.61 -8.41 -9.03
CA LYS A 116 10.43 -7.52 -9.87
C LYS A 116 9.60 -6.46 -10.60
N GLU A 117 8.29 -6.63 -10.60
CA GLU A 117 7.33 -5.74 -11.21
C GLU A 117 6.07 -5.64 -10.31
N SER A 118 5.44 -4.49 -10.32
CA SER A 118 4.12 -4.29 -9.79
C SER A 118 3.36 -3.33 -10.70
N GLY A 119 2.20 -2.88 -10.29
CA GLY A 119 1.43 -1.95 -11.10
C GLY A 119 0.23 -1.38 -10.37
N VAL A 120 -0.57 -0.70 -11.13
CA VAL A 120 -1.86 -0.16 -10.70
C VAL A 120 -2.97 -0.69 -11.60
N THR A 121 -4.12 -0.91 -11.01
CA THR A 121 -5.33 -1.34 -11.70
C THR A 121 -6.49 -0.43 -11.35
N THR A 122 -7.20 0.08 -12.34
CA THR A 122 -8.53 0.64 -12.15
C THR A 122 -9.57 -0.42 -12.50
N PHE A 123 -10.57 -0.61 -11.64
CA PHE A 123 -11.59 -1.63 -11.83
C PHE A 123 -12.93 -1.21 -11.23
N LYS A 124 -14.03 -1.77 -11.74
CA LYS A 124 -15.39 -1.55 -11.22
C LYS A 124 -15.57 -2.28 -9.90
N LEU A 125 -16.13 -1.61 -8.88
CA LEU A 125 -16.48 -2.29 -7.64
C LEU A 125 -17.60 -3.30 -7.86
N LYS A 126 -17.45 -4.48 -7.26
CA LYS A 126 -18.46 -5.54 -7.13
C LYS A 126 -18.61 -5.95 -5.66
N HIS A 127 -19.52 -6.87 -5.38
CA HIS A 127 -19.79 -7.32 -4.02
C HIS A 127 -18.58 -7.98 -3.35
N GLU A 128 -17.81 -8.76 -4.10
CA GLU A 128 -16.60 -9.42 -3.62
C GLU A 128 -15.39 -8.49 -3.71
N ILE A 129 -14.51 -8.58 -2.71
CA ILE A 129 -13.36 -7.68 -2.56
C ILE A 129 -12.40 -7.85 -3.74
N ASP A 130 -12.13 -6.75 -4.43
CA ASP A 130 -11.15 -6.60 -5.52
C ASP A 130 -11.33 -7.59 -6.68
N THR A 131 -12.58 -8.05 -6.94
CA THR A 131 -12.90 -9.02 -8.01
C THR A 131 -13.59 -8.40 -9.24
N GLY A 132 -13.87 -7.12 -9.20
CA GLY A 132 -14.58 -6.44 -10.29
C GLY A 132 -13.79 -6.36 -11.60
N ASP A 133 -14.51 -6.05 -12.69
CA ASP A 133 -13.93 -6.02 -14.01
C ASP A 133 -12.91 -4.89 -14.17
N ILE A 134 -11.79 -5.22 -14.78
CA ILE A 134 -10.67 -4.31 -14.98
C ILE A 134 -11.01 -3.33 -16.10
N LEU A 135 -10.65 -2.08 -15.88
CA LEU A 135 -10.77 -1.00 -16.85
C LEU A 135 -9.41 -0.69 -17.50
N LEU A 136 -8.41 -0.39 -16.69
CA LEU A 136 -7.05 -0.16 -17.15
C LEU A 136 -6.02 -0.72 -16.16
N GLN A 137 -4.87 -1.10 -16.68
CA GLN A 137 -3.69 -1.49 -15.90
C GLN A 137 -2.45 -0.79 -16.43
N GLU A 138 -1.52 -0.48 -15.56
CA GLU A 138 -0.21 0.02 -15.92
C GLU A 138 0.84 -0.58 -14.98
N SER A 139 1.88 -1.22 -15.55
CA SER A 139 2.95 -1.85 -14.78
C SER A 139 4.18 -0.96 -14.67
N PHE A 140 5.00 -1.23 -13.66
CA PHE A 140 6.30 -0.59 -13.47
C PHE A 140 7.25 -1.52 -12.70
N PRO A 141 8.59 -1.40 -12.92
CA PRO A 141 9.56 -2.25 -12.25
C PRO A 141 9.70 -1.90 -10.75
N ILE A 142 9.98 -2.92 -9.95
CA ILE A 142 10.45 -2.81 -8.56
C ILE A 142 11.96 -3.05 -8.56
N GLY A 143 12.73 -2.05 -8.14
CA GLY A 143 14.17 -2.16 -7.99
C GLY A 143 14.57 -3.11 -6.84
N GLU A 144 15.76 -3.67 -6.92
CA GLU A 144 16.27 -4.63 -5.95
C GLU A 144 16.26 -4.09 -4.50
N ASN A 145 16.53 -2.80 -4.35
CA ASN A 145 16.59 -2.12 -3.05
C ASN A 145 15.37 -1.23 -2.76
N ASP A 146 14.40 -1.19 -3.67
CA ASP A 146 13.20 -0.37 -3.48
C ASP A 146 12.46 -0.80 -2.20
N THR A 147 12.13 0.16 -1.37
CA THR A 147 11.23 -0.03 -0.22
C THR A 147 9.77 0.06 -0.66
N ALA A 148 8.87 -0.47 0.16
CA ALA A 148 7.43 -0.28 -0.09
C ALA A 148 7.03 1.20 -0.14
N GLY A 149 7.73 2.08 0.58
CA GLY A 149 7.52 3.53 0.52
C GLY A 149 7.87 4.13 -0.84
N GLU A 150 9.00 3.75 -1.43
CA GLU A 150 9.43 4.21 -2.76
C GLU A 150 8.52 3.67 -3.86
N VAL A 151 8.13 2.39 -3.76
CA VAL A 151 7.14 1.78 -4.67
C VAL A 151 5.80 2.50 -4.57
N HIS A 152 5.33 2.82 -3.35
CA HIS A 152 4.11 3.60 -3.13
C HIS A 152 4.18 4.99 -3.78
N ASP A 153 5.30 5.69 -3.63
CA ASP A 153 5.45 7.03 -4.19
C ASP A 153 5.44 7.03 -5.73
N ARG A 154 6.09 6.04 -6.34
CA ARG A 154 6.02 5.81 -7.81
C ARG A 154 4.60 5.47 -8.25
N MET A 155 3.96 4.56 -7.55
CA MET A 155 2.60 4.10 -7.83
C MET A 155 1.57 5.22 -7.72
N LYS A 156 1.75 6.15 -6.78
CA LYS A 156 0.89 7.31 -6.58
C LYS A 156 0.79 8.20 -7.84
N GLU A 157 1.90 8.42 -8.53
CA GLU A 157 1.95 9.26 -9.73
C GLU A 157 1.36 8.52 -10.95
N ILE A 158 1.74 7.25 -11.14
CA ILE A 158 1.18 6.40 -12.21
C ILE A 158 -0.33 6.22 -12.00
N GLY A 159 -0.74 5.94 -10.76
CA GLY A 159 -2.15 5.76 -10.39
C GLY A 159 -3.00 7.01 -10.63
N ALA A 160 -2.45 8.20 -10.39
CA ALA A 160 -3.13 9.45 -10.70
C ALA A 160 -3.36 9.61 -12.22
N THR A 161 -2.35 9.27 -13.01
CA THR A 161 -2.40 9.35 -14.49
C THR A 161 -3.40 8.37 -15.07
N ILE A 162 -3.33 7.09 -14.67
CA ILE A 162 -4.24 6.06 -15.19
C ILE A 162 -5.70 6.32 -14.78
N LEU A 163 -5.90 6.90 -13.59
CA LEU A 163 -7.23 7.24 -13.11
C LEU A 163 -7.90 8.31 -13.97
N VAL A 164 -7.16 9.34 -14.40
CA VAL A 164 -7.66 10.36 -15.33
C VAL A 164 -8.02 9.73 -16.68
N LYS A 165 -7.18 8.84 -17.20
CA LYS A 165 -7.47 8.08 -18.44
C LYS A 165 -8.75 7.27 -18.29
N THR A 166 -8.92 6.60 -17.14
CA THR A 166 -10.11 5.79 -16.83
C THR A 166 -11.37 6.63 -16.81
N VAL A 167 -11.38 7.76 -16.10
CA VAL A 167 -12.55 8.63 -15.99
C VAL A 167 -12.95 9.18 -17.36
N LYS A 168 -11.97 9.64 -18.16
CA LYS A 168 -12.22 10.14 -19.52
C LYS A 168 -12.77 9.03 -20.42
N GLY A 169 -12.13 7.87 -20.46
CA GLY A 169 -12.57 6.78 -21.31
C GLY A 169 -13.94 6.22 -20.93
N LEU A 170 -14.32 6.24 -19.66
CA LEU A 170 -15.67 5.91 -19.22
C LEU A 170 -16.69 6.98 -19.66
N ALA A 171 -16.35 8.26 -19.54
CA ALA A 171 -17.21 9.36 -19.96
C ALA A 171 -17.45 9.37 -21.48
N ASP A 172 -16.41 9.03 -22.25
CA ASP A 172 -16.44 8.98 -23.71
C ASP A 172 -16.99 7.64 -24.25
N GLY A 173 -17.25 6.65 -23.37
CA GLY A 173 -17.72 5.30 -23.75
C GLY A 173 -16.69 4.50 -24.55
N THR A 174 -15.39 4.80 -24.39
CA THR A 174 -14.28 4.15 -25.14
C THR A 174 -13.60 3.05 -24.37
N LEU A 175 -13.90 2.86 -23.07
CA LEU A 175 -13.34 1.79 -22.24
C LEU A 175 -14.29 0.59 -22.18
N GLU A 176 -13.72 -0.57 -22.43
CA GLU A 176 -14.38 -1.86 -22.23
C GLU A 176 -14.00 -2.44 -20.86
N GLU A 177 -14.96 -3.07 -20.20
CA GLU A 177 -14.76 -3.78 -18.94
C GLU A 177 -14.26 -5.19 -19.25
N MET A 178 -13.12 -5.58 -18.65
CA MET A 178 -12.50 -6.88 -18.84
C MET A 178 -12.63 -7.72 -17.55
N PRO A 179 -13.32 -8.85 -17.57
CA PRO A 179 -13.36 -9.75 -16.42
C PRO A 179 -11.96 -10.21 -16.02
N GLN A 180 -11.66 -10.22 -14.70
CA GLN A 180 -10.34 -10.66 -14.22
C GLN A 180 -10.01 -12.11 -14.60
N SER A 181 -11.02 -12.96 -14.81
CA SER A 181 -10.86 -14.32 -15.30
C SER A 181 -10.35 -14.39 -16.76
N ALA A 182 -10.46 -13.32 -17.51
CA ALA A 182 -9.93 -13.24 -18.88
C ALA A 182 -8.42 -12.91 -18.93
N ILE A 183 -7.86 -12.44 -17.82
CA ILE A 183 -6.43 -12.14 -17.73
C ILE A 183 -5.66 -13.43 -17.46
N GLY A 184 -4.69 -13.72 -18.32
CA GLY A 184 -3.89 -14.95 -18.25
C GLY A 184 -4.46 -16.14 -19.06
N ASN A 185 -5.61 -15.96 -19.73
CA ASN A 185 -6.06 -16.87 -20.75
C ASN A 185 -5.63 -16.32 -22.13
N PRO A 186 -4.53 -16.78 -22.71
CA PRO A 186 -4.32 -16.54 -24.14
C PRO A 186 -5.46 -17.16 -24.94
N PRO A 187 -5.81 -16.67 -26.15
CA PRO A 187 -6.94 -17.16 -26.94
C PRO A 187 -6.82 -18.64 -27.38
N THR A 188 -5.82 -19.34 -26.91
CA THR A 188 -5.55 -20.77 -27.22
C THR A 188 -5.82 -21.65 -26.01
N GLY A 189 -7.09 -21.87 -25.69
CA GLY A 189 -7.61 -23.09 -25.04
C GLY A 189 -6.87 -23.71 -23.84
N GLN A 190 -6.01 -22.99 -23.13
CA GLN A 190 -5.35 -23.47 -21.90
C GLN A 190 -6.23 -23.19 -20.69
N THR A 191 -6.58 -24.25 -20.00
CA THR A 191 -7.51 -24.34 -18.87
C THR A 191 -7.01 -23.67 -17.60
N CYS A 192 -7.96 -23.32 -16.74
CA CYS A 192 -7.95 -22.71 -15.39
C CYS A 192 -6.86 -23.09 -14.36
N GLU A 193 -5.74 -23.68 -14.71
CA GLU A 193 -4.66 -24.04 -13.77
C GLU A 193 -3.86 -22.83 -13.27
N GLN A 194 -3.90 -21.70 -13.97
CA GLN A 194 -3.15 -20.48 -13.58
C GLN A 194 -3.80 -19.66 -12.46
N LEU A 195 -5.03 -19.98 -12.03
CA LEU A 195 -5.65 -19.37 -10.85
C LEU A 195 -5.11 -19.97 -9.53
N ALA A 196 -4.34 -21.06 -9.58
CA ALA A 196 -3.79 -21.70 -8.40
C ALA A 196 -2.65 -20.91 -7.73
N ASP A 197 -1.99 -19.99 -8.45
CA ASP A 197 -0.84 -19.22 -7.98
C ASP A 197 -1.16 -17.75 -7.71
N LEU A 198 -2.41 -17.42 -7.35
CA LEU A 198 -2.77 -16.05 -7.00
C LEU A 198 -2.23 -15.68 -5.61
N HIS A 199 -1.31 -14.73 -5.59
CA HIS A 199 -0.88 -14.12 -4.35
C HIS A 199 -1.98 -13.18 -3.81
N HIS A 200 -2.25 -13.31 -2.51
CA HIS A 200 -3.15 -12.42 -1.78
C HIS A 200 -2.36 -11.40 -0.98
N ALA A 201 -2.97 -10.26 -0.71
CA ALA A 201 -2.38 -9.17 0.06
C ALA A 201 -3.18 -8.90 1.35
N PRO A 202 -3.16 -9.82 2.34
CA PRO A 202 -3.89 -9.63 3.57
C PRO A 202 -3.37 -8.42 4.34
N LYS A 203 -4.18 -7.96 5.30
CA LYS A 203 -3.77 -6.89 6.20
C LYS A 203 -2.52 -7.32 6.98
N ILE A 204 -1.55 -6.42 7.06
CA ILE A 204 -0.33 -6.64 7.84
C ILE A 204 -0.63 -6.37 9.32
N HIS A 205 -0.35 -7.35 10.15
CA HIS A 205 -0.47 -7.31 11.60
C HIS A 205 0.91 -7.18 12.25
N THR A 206 0.93 -6.90 13.56
CA THR A 206 2.21 -6.71 14.29
C THR A 206 3.08 -7.96 14.23
N GLU A 207 2.47 -9.13 14.26
CA GLU A 207 3.16 -10.42 14.21
C GLU A 207 3.90 -10.63 12.87
N THR A 208 3.31 -10.14 11.78
CA THR A 208 3.94 -10.15 10.44
C THR A 208 5.21 -9.28 10.39
N CYS A 209 5.30 -8.28 11.27
CA CYS A 209 6.43 -7.34 11.29
C CYS A 209 7.62 -7.85 12.11
N GLU A 210 7.48 -8.90 12.89
CA GLU A 210 8.59 -9.50 13.63
C GLU A 210 9.48 -10.31 12.70
N ILE A 211 10.78 -10.06 12.74
CA ILE A 211 11.76 -10.75 11.87
C ILE A 211 11.97 -12.18 12.39
N ASP A 212 11.63 -13.16 11.55
CA ASP A 212 12.01 -14.56 11.75
C ASP A 212 13.42 -14.79 11.19
N TRP A 213 14.41 -14.86 12.05
CA TRP A 213 15.80 -15.05 11.68
C TRP A 213 16.11 -16.45 11.10
N ASN A 214 15.19 -17.43 11.20
CA ASN A 214 15.34 -18.74 10.57
C ASN A 214 15.09 -18.72 9.07
N GLN A 215 14.64 -17.59 8.53
CA GLN A 215 14.47 -17.37 7.10
C GLN A 215 15.80 -17.08 6.40
N THR A 216 15.79 -17.20 5.07
CA THR A 216 16.93 -16.78 4.25
C THR A 216 17.16 -15.27 4.35
N VAL A 217 18.40 -14.83 4.17
CA VAL A 217 18.71 -13.38 4.18
C VAL A 217 17.95 -12.63 3.10
N GLU A 218 17.60 -13.28 1.98
CA GLU A 218 16.76 -12.71 0.93
C GLU A 218 15.33 -12.42 1.45
N ASN A 219 14.71 -13.40 2.11
CA ASN A 219 13.37 -13.24 2.66
C ASN A 219 13.33 -12.17 3.76
N ILE A 220 14.34 -12.16 4.63
CA ILE A 220 14.44 -11.16 5.70
C ILE A 220 14.65 -9.76 5.11
N PHE A 221 15.54 -9.62 4.13
CA PHE A 221 15.79 -8.36 3.45
C PHE A 221 14.53 -7.83 2.77
N ASN A 222 13.80 -8.70 2.05
CA ASN A 222 12.53 -8.37 1.41
C ASN A 222 11.45 -7.98 2.43
N LEU A 223 11.37 -8.67 3.58
CA LEU A 223 10.47 -8.29 4.68
C LEU A 223 10.78 -6.87 5.19
N ILE A 224 12.08 -6.58 5.45
CA ILE A 224 12.49 -5.26 5.96
C ILE A 224 12.11 -4.16 4.97
N ARG A 225 12.50 -4.28 3.70
CA ARG A 225 12.20 -3.26 2.68
C ARG A 225 10.71 -3.18 2.35
N GLY A 226 9.99 -4.31 2.38
CA GLY A 226 8.55 -4.39 2.14
C GLY A 226 7.70 -3.81 3.28
N LEU A 227 8.26 -3.66 4.47
CA LEU A 227 7.62 -3.01 5.62
C LEU A 227 8.14 -1.59 5.88
N SER A 228 9.12 -1.11 5.12
CA SER A 228 9.70 0.21 5.28
C SER A 228 8.99 1.26 4.40
N PRO A 229 8.72 2.47 4.89
CA PRO A 229 9.01 2.97 6.25
C PRO A 229 7.93 2.61 7.28
N TYR A 230 6.80 2.03 6.89
CA TYR A 230 5.68 1.70 7.76
C TYR A 230 4.99 0.41 7.29
N PRO A 231 4.60 -0.49 8.20
CA PRO A 231 4.64 -0.41 9.68
C PRO A 231 6.03 -0.63 10.31
N THR A 232 7.03 -1.05 9.56
CA THR A 232 8.42 -1.31 9.90
C THR A 232 8.64 -2.70 10.51
N ALA A 233 9.57 -3.46 9.93
CA ALA A 233 10.04 -4.71 10.51
C ALA A 233 10.78 -4.46 11.83
N PHE A 234 10.72 -5.42 12.76
CA PHE A 234 11.39 -5.29 14.04
C PHE A 234 11.96 -6.62 14.53
N THR A 235 12.93 -6.51 15.40
CA THR A 235 13.49 -7.59 16.23
C THR A 235 13.67 -7.07 17.66
N PHE A 236 14.40 -7.83 18.47
CA PHE A 236 14.76 -7.42 19.83
C PHE A 236 16.29 -7.37 19.98
N LEU A 237 16.77 -6.33 20.65
CA LEU A 237 18.16 -6.18 21.06
C LEU A 237 18.17 -5.93 22.59
N ASN A 238 18.77 -6.85 23.35
CA ASN A 238 18.78 -6.79 24.82
C ASN A 238 17.38 -6.51 25.40
N HIS A 239 16.38 -7.30 24.96
CA HIS A 239 14.97 -7.24 25.38
C HIS A 239 14.24 -5.93 25.02
N LYS A 240 14.83 -5.03 24.24
CA LYS A 240 14.19 -3.82 23.72
C LYS A 240 13.83 -3.98 22.26
N LYS A 241 12.65 -3.53 21.87
CA LYS A 241 12.22 -3.56 20.48
C LYS A 241 13.13 -2.68 19.62
N LEU A 242 13.69 -3.29 18.56
CA LEU A 242 14.55 -2.66 17.58
C LEU A 242 13.85 -2.67 16.21
N LYS A 243 13.37 -1.53 15.75
CA LYS A 243 12.85 -1.37 14.40
C LYS A 243 13.98 -1.24 13.40
N VAL A 244 13.84 -1.91 12.24
CA VAL A 244 14.82 -1.90 11.15
C VAL A 244 14.19 -1.28 9.93
N PHE A 245 14.74 -0.14 9.47
CA PHE A 245 14.24 0.60 8.31
C PHE A 245 15.02 0.31 7.04
N VAL A 246 16.34 0.18 7.18
CA VAL A 246 17.25 -0.10 6.06
C VAL A 246 18.23 -1.16 6.50
N SER A 247 18.47 -2.14 5.64
CA SER A 247 19.43 -3.22 5.84
C SER A 247 20.14 -3.56 4.54
N GLU A 248 21.22 -4.30 4.65
CA GLU A 248 21.94 -4.94 3.55
C GLU A 248 22.04 -6.44 3.81
N LYS A 249 22.00 -7.25 2.75
CA LYS A 249 22.12 -8.70 2.84
C LYS A 249 23.52 -9.16 2.48
N GLU A 250 24.05 -10.12 3.22
CA GLU A 250 25.31 -10.81 2.97
C GLU A 250 25.03 -12.31 2.91
N VAL A 251 25.14 -12.93 1.75
CA VAL A 251 25.06 -14.39 1.59
C VAL A 251 26.40 -15.00 1.98
N ALA A 252 26.44 -15.77 3.05
CA ALA A 252 27.64 -16.41 3.56
C ALA A 252 27.26 -17.61 4.44
N THR A 253 28.22 -18.47 4.74
CA THR A 253 28.02 -19.48 5.79
C THR A 253 28.05 -18.79 7.15
N ALA A 254 26.89 -18.71 7.82
CA ALA A 254 26.80 -18.14 9.15
C ALA A 254 27.57 -19.01 10.16
N THR A 255 28.45 -18.40 10.94
CA THR A 255 29.25 -19.06 11.97
C THR A 255 28.63 -19.01 13.37
N ILE A 256 27.50 -18.32 13.49
CA ILE A 256 26.69 -18.14 14.69
C ILE A 256 25.25 -18.56 14.42
N LYS A 257 24.50 -18.82 15.49
CA LYS A 257 23.12 -19.27 15.40
C LYS A 257 22.20 -18.17 14.77
N ALA A 258 21.22 -18.57 13.98
CA ALA A 258 20.19 -17.66 13.47
C ALA A 258 19.55 -16.87 14.62
N GLY A 259 19.49 -15.54 14.44
CA GLY A 259 19.02 -14.58 15.45
C GLY A 259 20.09 -14.06 16.41
N ASP A 260 21.25 -14.69 16.47
CA ASP A 260 22.39 -14.09 17.15
C ASP A 260 23.01 -12.96 16.32
N TYR A 261 23.68 -12.03 16.96
CA TYR A 261 24.29 -10.89 16.29
C TYR A 261 25.80 -10.78 16.58
N THR A 262 26.48 -10.09 15.68
CA THR A 262 27.88 -9.69 15.85
C THR A 262 28.05 -8.21 15.53
N THR A 263 29.01 -7.58 16.20
CA THR A 263 29.30 -6.15 16.04
C THR A 263 30.75 -5.88 16.42
N ASP A 264 31.37 -4.87 15.84
CA ASP A 264 32.66 -4.32 16.29
C ASP A 264 32.47 -3.21 17.35
N GLY A 265 31.22 -2.91 17.71
CA GLY A 265 30.85 -1.85 18.65
C GLY A 265 31.03 -0.42 18.10
N LYS A 266 31.34 -0.24 16.80
CA LYS A 266 31.67 1.05 16.21
C LYS A 266 30.98 1.30 14.86
N THR A 267 31.07 0.34 13.92
CA THR A 267 30.73 0.55 12.52
C THR A 267 29.59 -0.32 12.02
N PHE A 268 29.44 -1.54 12.55
CA PHE A 268 28.43 -2.47 12.10
C PHE A 268 27.72 -3.24 13.24
N LEU A 269 26.50 -3.59 12.99
CA LEU A 269 25.72 -4.58 13.74
C LEU A 269 24.99 -5.44 12.71
N LYS A 270 25.25 -6.76 12.74
CA LYS A 270 24.61 -7.71 11.83
C LYS A 270 24.08 -8.92 12.57
N PHE A 271 22.93 -9.39 12.13
CA PHE A 271 22.25 -10.58 12.66
C PHE A 271 22.41 -11.74 11.68
N ALA A 272 22.58 -12.97 12.21
CA ALA A 272 22.62 -14.16 11.40
C ALA A 272 21.22 -14.58 10.96
N GLY A 273 21.05 -14.85 9.68
CA GLY A 273 19.93 -15.56 9.08
C GLY A 273 20.31 -17.01 8.73
N ALA A 274 19.41 -17.73 8.06
CA ALA A 274 19.63 -19.14 7.72
C ALA A 274 20.85 -19.37 6.81
N ASN A 275 21.21 -18.44 5.94
CA ASN A 275 22.25 -18.58 4.92
C ASN A 275 23.14 -17.34 4.79
N GLY A 276 23.33 -16.59 5.87
CA GLY A 276 24.16 -15.37 5.82
C GLY A 276 23.87 -14.39 6.93
N PHE A 277 24.06 -13.11 6.65
CA PHE A 277 23.87 -12.04 7.60
C PHE A 277 23.02 -10.91 7.03
N ILE A 278 22.29 -10.24 7.90
CA ILE A 278 21.60 -8.96 7.62
C ILE A 278 22.34 -7.86 8.39
N HIS A 279 22.98 -6.96 7.66
CA HIS A 279 23.59 -5.76 8.21
C HIS A 279 22.52 -4.71 8.44
N LEU A 280 22.44 -4.19 9.66
CA LEU A 280 21.52 -3.10 9.97
C LEU A 280 22.15 -1.77 9.57
N VAL A 281 21.44 -0.96 8.79
CA VAL A 281 21.92 0.34 8.29
C VAL A 281 21.23 1.48 8.99
N GLU A 282 19.91 1.43 9.09
CA GLU A 282 19.11 2.46 9.75
C GLU A 282 18.07 1.83 10.64
N ILE A 283 18.04 2.24 11.89
CA ILE A 283 17.29 1.60 12.96
C ILE A 283 16.60 2.60 13.89
N GLN A 284 15.69 2.07 14.72
CA GLN A 284 15.16 2.77 15.88
C GLN A 284 15.01 1.82 17.06
N LEU A 285 15.83 1.98 18.08
CA LEU A 285 15.64 1.29 19.36
C LEU A 285 14.50 1.94 20.15
N GLU A 286 13.77 1.13 20.88
CA GLU A 286 12.69 1.57 21.77
C GLU A 286 13.14 2.73 22.67
N GLY A 287 12.35 3.80 22.70
CA GLY A 287 12.66 5.01 23.46
C GLY A 287 13.71 5.95 22.81
N LYS A 288 14.23 5.59 21.63
CA LYS A 288 15.19 6.43 20.88
C LYS A 288 14.57 6.95 19.57
N LYS A 289 15.19 7.93 18.94
CA LYS A 289 14.86 8.37 17.57
C LYS A 289 15.47 7.40 16.54
N ARG A 290 14.95 7.44 15.32
CA ARG A 290 15.53 6.78 14.15
C ARG A 290 16.91 7.35 13.85
N MET A 291 17.91 6.49 13.60
CA MET A 291 19.32 6.87 13.39
C MET A 291 20.07 5.81 12.59
N LYS A 292 21.22 6.19 12.03
CA LYS A 292 22.14 5.26 11.38
C LYS A 292 22.87 4.38 12.41
N ILE A 293 23.33 3.22 11.95
CA ILE A 293 23.93 2.22 12.85
C ILE A 293 25.22 2.73 13.53
N ASP A 294 26.07 3.46 12.82
CA ASP A 294 27.28 4.05 13.39
C ASP A 294 26.99 5.10 14.47
N GLU A 295 25.94 5.90 14.30
CA GLU A 295 25.46 6.84 15.32
C GLU A 295 24.92 6.10 16.55
N PHE A 296 24.18 5.00 16.32
CA PHE A 296 23.68 4.16 17.38
C PHE A 296 24.79 3.54 18.22
N LEU A 297 25.79 2.92 17.58
CA LEU A 297 26.86 2.20 18.26
C LEU A 297 27.77 3.12 19.08
N ARG A 298 27.99 4.37 18.66
CA ARG A 298 28.72 5.38 19.47
C ARG A 298 28.09 5.66 20.82
N GLY A 299 26.79 5.54 20.94
CA GLY A 299 26.04 5.81 22.16
C GLY A 299 25.49 4.57 22.87
N TYR A 300 25.74 3.37 22.33
CA TYR A 300 25.22 2.10 22.87
C TYR A 300 26.35 1.36 23.57
N ARG A 301 26.27 1.27 24.92
CA ARG A 301 27.21 0.54 25.78
C ARG A 301 26.47 -0.54 26.54
#